data_c2168d2e097896e89b5540fc3099cbd1
#
_entry.id   c2168d2e097896e89b5540fc3099cbd1
#
_cell.length_a   1.000
_cell.length_b   1.000
_cell.length_c   1.000
_cell.angle_alpha   90.00
_cell.angle_beta   90.00
_cell.angle_gamma   90.00
#
_symmetry.space_group_name_H-M   'P 1'
#
loop_
_entity.id
_entity.type
_entity.pdbx_description
1 polymer ?
#
loop_
_entity_poly.entity_id
_entity_poly.type
_entity_poly.pdbx_seq_one_letter_code
_entity_poly.pdbx_strand_id
1 'polypeptide(L)'
;MPHKTEMARLVDRSSAAAIALRSVNTVEVASDGALVGHSTDGQGLMQNLRSHGVRLENSSVLVIGAGGAGRSVIDALTRHGCVHVTVANRSLEAAEFAVGFAPGGSRAISLSDEPALRRATQECDLIIHATSMGMGETGSEPVLPMPMDMLQQRHIVVDLVYHPLNTALLRAADEKGCQIVNGLGMLVHQAALQQEIWTGHLPDIQEMLSAASQALS
;
A
#
# COMPACT_ATOMS: atom_id res chain seq x y z
N MET A 1 3.09 -1.46 11.98
CA MET A 1 3.74 -2.59 12.64
C MET A 1 5.26 -2.38 12.60
N PRO A 2 5.89 -2.06 13.73
CA PRO A 2 7.27 -1.54 13.75
C PRO A 2 8.36 -2.60 13.53
N HIS A 3 8.05 -3.90 13.68
CA HIS A 3 9.06 -4.97 13.75
C HIS A 3 9.38 -5.70 12.44
N LYS A 4 8.79 -5.31 11.31
CA LYS A 4 8.96 -6.02 10.02
C LYS A 4 10.43 -6.10 9.56
N THR A 5 11.20 -5.02 9.75
CA THR A 5 12.62 -4.97 9.37
C THR A 5 13.50 -5.79 10.33
N GLU A 6 13.16 -5.81 11.62
CA GLU A 6 13.88 -6.60 12.62
C GLU A 6 13.62 -8.10 12.39
N MET A 7 12.37 -8.48 12.14
CA MET A 7 12.02 -9.86 11.82
C MET A 7 12.79 -10.39 10.60
N ALA A 8 13.02 -9.54 9.58
CA ALA A 8 13.81 -9.93 8.41
C ALA A 8 15.29 -10.26 8.72
N ARG A 9 15.78 -9.88 9.91
CA ARG A 9 17.15 -10.22 10.38
C ARG A 9 17.18 -11.49 11.23
N LEU A 10 16.02 -11.90 11.75
CA LEU A 10 15.91 -13.01 12.72
C LEU A 10 15.50 -14.33 12.05
N VAL A 11 14.94 -14.31 10.85
CA VAL A 11 14.56 -15.52 10.11
C VAL A 11 15.78 -16.17 9.45
N ASP A 12 15.77 -17.49 9.32
CA ASP A 12 16.87 -18.27 8.73
C ASP A 12 16.91 -18.11 7.22
N ARG A 13 15.75 -17.98 6.59
CA ARG A 13 15.55 -17.82 5.13
C ARG A 13 14.46 -16.80 4.86
N SER A 14 14.46 -16.22 3.67
CA SER A 14 13.42 -15.25 3.27
C SER A 14 13.00 -15.46 1.82
N SER A 15 11.73 -15.19 1.53
CA SER A 15 11.21 -15.13 0.17
C SER A 15 11.86 -13.99 -0.61
N ALA A 16 11.83 -14.05 -1.96
CA ALA A 16 12.42 -13.02 -2.82
C ALA A 16 11.88 -11.61 -2.51
N ALA A 17 10.58 -11.49 -2.24
CA ALA A 17 9.96 -10.21 -1.84
C ALA A 17 10.49 -9.73 -0.49
N ALA A 18 10.59 -10.61 0.51
CA ALA A 18 11.08 -10.25 1.84
C ALA A 18 12.56 -9.84 1.81
N ILE A 19 13.38 -10.49 0.98
CA ILE A 19 14.80 -10.12 0.74
C ILE A 19 14.88 -8.73 0.13
N ALA A 20 14.19 -8.50 -0.98
CA ALA A 20 14.22 -7.22 -1.70
C ALA A 20 13.81 -6.06 -0.80
N LEU A 21 12.73 -6.23 -0.03
CA LEU A 21 12.16 -5.21 0.86
C LEU A 21 12.87 -5.08 2.20
N ARG A 22 13.72 -6.06 2.57
CA ARG A 22 14.25 -6.21 3.95
C ARG A 22 13.14 -6.11 4.99
N SER A 23 12.01 -6.80 4.73
CA SER A 23 10.78 -6.65 5.50
C SER A 23 10.00 -7.97 5.50
N VAL A 24 9.67 -8.47 6.69
CA VAL A 24 8.91 -9.70 6.91
C VAL A 24 7.66 -9.35 7.71
N ASN A 25 6.48 -9.73 7.20
CA ASN A 25 5.22 -9.62 7.93
C ASN A 25 4.63 -10.99 8.30
N THR A 26 5.20 -12.08 7.76
CA THR A 26 4.74 -13.45 7.95
C THR A 26 5.95 -14.36 8.14
N VAL A 27 5.90 -15.25 9.13
CA VAL A 27 6.94 -16.26 9.38
C VAL A 27 6.30 -17.64 9.29
N GLU A 28 6.88 -18.48 8.44
CA GLU A 28 6.56 -19.89 8.31
C GLU A 28 7.62 -20.72 9.04
N VAL A 29 7.20 -21.78 9.73
CA VAL A 29 8.12 -22.80 10.24
C VAL A 29 8.17 -23.94 9.22
N ALA A 30 9.28 -24.05 8.51
CA ALA A 30 9.46 -25.08 7.49
C ALA A 30 9.59 -26.49 8.12
N SER A 31 9.46 -27.54 7.28
CA SER A 31 9.51 -28.92 7.75
C SER A 31 10.85 -29.34 8.39
N ASP A 32 11.94 -28.62 8.06
CA ASP A 32 13.26 -28.78 8.67
C ASP A 32 13.45 -27.95 9.95
N GLY A 33 12.41 -27.23 10.40
CA GLY A 33 12.41 -26.37 11.58
C GLY A 33 12.94 -24.97 11.34
N ALA A 34 13.39 -24.62 10.14
CA ALA A 34 13.87 -23.28 9.82
C ALA A 34 12.74 -22.25 9.76
N LEU A 35 13.01 -21.04 10.19
CA LEU A 35 12.12 -19.89 10.08
C LEU A 35 12.24 -19.25 8.69
N VAL A 36 11.16 -19.21 7.93
CA VAL A 36 11.10 -18.62 6.59
C VAL A 36 10.26 -17.35 6.62
N GLY A 37 10.86 -16.22 6.28
CA GLY A 37 10.20 -14.92 6.26
C GLY A 37 9.55 -14.59 4.91
N HIS A 38 8.32 -14.10 4.95
CA HIS A 38 7.56 -13.67 3.78
C HIS A 38 7.08 -12.23 3.92
N SER A 39 6.78 -11.58 2.79
CA SER A 39 6.14 -10.26 2.72
C SER A 39 4.92 -10.35 1.80
N THR A 40 3.73 -10.24 2.38
CA THR A 40 2.45 -10.41 1.67
C THR A 40 1.72 -9.09 1.39
N ASP A 41 2.18 -7.97 1.96
CA ASP A 41 1.49 -6.66 1.86
C ASP A 41 1.30 -6.21 0.40
N GLY A 42 2.37 -6.20 -0.39
CA GLY A 42 2.32 -5.73 -1.77
C GLY A 42 1.42 -6.61 -2.64
N GLN A 43 1.55 -7.94 -2.50
CA GLN A 43 0.70 -8.87 -3.24
C GLN A 43 -0.77 -8.76 -2.82
N GLY A 44 -1.05 -8.56 -1.52
CA GLY A 44 -2.40 -8.31 -1.02
C GLY A 44 -3.03 -7.07 -1.64
N LEU A 45 -2.27 -5.96 -1.76
CA LEU A 45 -2.77 -4.78 -2.47
C LEU A 45 -3.04 -5.08 -3.95
N MET A 46 -2.15 -5.79 -4.63
CA MET A 46 -2.35 -6.10 -6.05
C MET A 46 -3.62 -6.92 -6.30
N GLN A 47 -3.92 -7.88 -5.42
CA GLN A 47 -5.17 -8.64 -5.47
C GLN A 47 -6.39 -7.74 -5.23
N ASN A 48 -6.32 -6.85 -4.24
CA ASN A 48 -7.37 -5.88 -3.96
C ASN A 48 -7.62 -4.94 -5.15
N LEU A 49 -6.58 -4.38 -5.76
CA LEU A 49 -6.72 -3.52 -6.93
C LEU A 49 -7.37 -4.25 -8.12
N ARG A 50 -6.97 -5.50 -8.37
CA ARG A 50 -7.57 -6.34 -9.42
C ARG A 50 -9.05 -6.60 -9.19
N SER A 51 -9.47 -6.87 -7.94
CA SER A 51 -10.89 -7.08 -7.60
C SER A 51 -11.75 -5.84 -7.83
N HIS A 52 -11.13 -4.63 -7.82
CA HIS A 52 -11.76 -3.36 -8.16
C HIS A 52 -11.61 -2.95 -9.64
N GLY A 53 -11.09 -3.84 -10.50
CA GLY A 53 -10.90 -3.58 -11.92
C GLY A 53 -9.77 -2.60 -12.26
N VAL A 54 -8.90 -2.28 -11.29
CA VAL A 54 -7.76 -1.38 -11.51
C VAL A 54 -6.68 -2.08 -12.32
N ARG A 55 -6.27 -1.46 -13.42
CA ARG A 55 -5.17 -1.92 -14.28
C ARG A 55 -3.94 -1.08 -14.01
N LEU A 56 -2.79 -1.74 -13.94
CA LEU A 56 -1.51 -1.09 -13.61
C LEU A 56 -0.56 -0.98 -14.80
N GLU A 57 -0.81 -1.74 -15.86
CA GLU A 57 0.03 -1.73 -17.06
C GLU A 57 0.03 -0.33 -17.68
N ASN A 58 1.23 0.21 -17.85
CA ASN A 58 1.49 1.57 -18.36
C ASN A 58 0.94 2.71 -17.49
N SER A 59 0.54 2.45 -16.23
CA SER A 59 0.06 3.49 -15.32
C SER A 59 1.20 4.30 -14.71
N SER A 60 0.89 5.55 -14.37
CA SER A 60 1.71 6.42 -13.52
C SER A 60 1.07 6.52 -12.14
N VAL A 61 1.86 6.32 -11.08
CA VAL A 61 1.36 6.22 -9.72
C VAL A 61 2.04 7.24 -8.81
N LEU A 62 1.24 7.94 -8.00
CA LEU A 62 1.71 8.73 -6.86
C LEU A 62 1.54 7.91 -5.58
N VAL A 63 2.64 7.56 -4.92
CA VAL A 63 2.62 6.90 -3.60
C VAL A 63 2.96 7.91 -2.52
N ILE A 64 2.04 8.13 -1.58
CA ILE A 64 2.23 8.99 -0.42
C ILE A 64 2.62 8.12 0.77
N GLY A 65 3.88 8.20 1.16
CA GLY A 65 4.47 7.42 2.25
C GLY A 65 5.55 6.44 1.80
N ALA A 66 6.71 6.50 2.45
CA ALA A 66 7.91 5.72 2.17
C ALA A 66 8.23 4.69 3.27
N GLY A 67 7.27 4.37 4.13
CA GLY A 67 7.38 3.37 5.20
C GLY A 67 7.38 1.93 4.66
N GLY A 68 7.32 0.94 5.55
CA GLY A 68 7.32 -0.47 5.19
C GLY A 68 6.21 -0.86 4.21
N ALA A 69 4.97 -0.38 4.45
CA ALA A 69 3.84 -0.61 3.53
C ALA A 69 4.07 0.06 2.18
N GLY A 70 4.50 1.35 2.17
CA GLY A 70 4.78 2.08 0.94
C GLY A 70 5.82 1.37 0.06
N ARG A 71 6.93 0.91 0.65
CA ARG A 71 7.97 0.16 -0.08
C ARG A 71 7.44 -1.15 -0.66
N SER A 72 6.64 -1.91 0.11
CA SER A 72 6.01 -3.14 -0.38
C SER A 72 5.07 -2.86 -1.55
N VAL A 73 4.33 -1.76 -1.49
CA VAL A 73 3.45 -1.30 -2.58
C VAL A 73 4.27 -0.95 -3.82
N ILE A 74 5.33 -0.15 -3.68
CA ILE A 74 6.17 0.29 -4.80
C ILE A 74 6.81 -0.92 -5.51
N ASP A 75 7.39 -1.86 -4.77
CA ASP A 75 7.94 -3.11 -5.35
C ASP A 75 6.86 -3.90 -6.11
N ALA A 76 5.67 -4.04 -5.53
CA ALA A 76 4.57 -4.76 -6.16
C ALA A 76 4.06 -4.05 -7.43
N LEU A 77 3.91 -2.73 -7.43
CA LEU A 77 3.55 -1.93 -8.60
C LEU A 77 4.54 -2.14 -9.75
N THR A 78 5.84 -2.13 -9.43
CA THR A 78 6.93 -2.36 -10.39
C THR A 78 6.80 -3.73 -11.05
N ARG A 79 6.58 -4.78 -10.26
CA ARG A 79 6.40 -6.16 -10.76
C ARG A 79 5.14 -6.36 -11.60
N HIS A 80 4.15 -5.46 -11.47
CA HIS A 80 2.87 -5.55 -12.18
C HIS A 80 2.74 -4.53 -13.33
N GLY A 81 3.86 -4.02 -13.85
CA GLY A 81 3.91 -3.26 -15.09
C GLY A 81 3.60 -1.77 -14.97
N CYS A 82 3.62 -1.21 -13.75
CA CYS A 82 3.63 0.24 -13.57
C CYS A 82 4.91 0.83 -14.19
N VAL A 83 4.79 1.90 -14.96
CA VAL A 83 5.92 2.48 -15.71
C VAL A 83 6.59 3.64 -15.00
N HIS A 84 5.88 4.31 -14.11
CA HIS A 84 6.41 5.45 -13.37
C HIS A 84 5.79 5.55 -11.97
N VAL A 85 6.63 5.73 -10.95
CA VAL A 85 6.20 5.97 -9.57
C VAL A 85 6.81 7.28 -9.07
N THR A 86 5.97 8.20 -8.63
CA THR A 86 6.40 9.33 -7.80
C THR A 86 6.17 8.98 -6.35
N VAL A 87 7.21 9.02 -5.52
CA VAL A 87 7.12 8.78 -4.08
C VAL A 87 7.15 10.11 -3.34
N ALA A 88 6.05 10.45 -2.67
CA ALA A 88 5.94 11.64 -1.83
C ALA A 88 6.04 11.27 -0.35
N ASN A 89 6.96 11.89 0.40
CA ASN A 89 7.10 11.64 1.83
C ASN A 89 7.59 12.88 2.57
N ARG A 90 7.36 12.96 3.89
CA ARG A 90 7.85 14.07 4.73
C ARG A 90 9.38 14.14 4.72
N SER A 91 10.07 13.03 4.88
CA SER A 91 11.52 12.92 4.68
C SER A 91 11.79 12.60 3.21
N LEU A 92 12.48 13.51 2.52
CA LEU A 92 12.89 13.30 1.13
C LEU A 92 13.87 12.12 1.01
N GLU A 93 14.80 11.97 1.96
CA GLU A 93 15.75 10.84 2.03
C GLU A 93 15.01 9.48 2.04
N ALA A 94 13.94 9.38 2.85
CA ALA A 94 13.13 8.15 2.88
C ALA A 94 12.39 7.90 1.55
N ALA A 95 11.94 8.96 0.87
CA ALA A 95 11.33 8.86 -0.46
C ALA A 95 12.37 8.41 -1.51
N GLU A 96 13.57 8.97 -1.51
CA GLU A 96 14.69 8.59 -2.38
C GLU A 96 15.08 7.13 -2.20
N PHE A 97 15.16 6.68 -0.93
CA PHE A 97 15.39 5.26 -0.64
C PHE A 97 14.27 4.37 -1.22
N ALA A 98 13.00 4.78 -1.05
CA ALA A 98 11.86 4.02 -1.54
C ALA A 98 11.77 3.97 -3.07
N VAL A 99 12.21 5.01 -3.78
CA VAL A 99 12.30 5.03 -5.25
C VAL A 99 13.24 3.93 -5.76
N GLY A 100 14.21 3.47 -4.97
CA GLY A 100 15.08 2.34 -5.35
C GLY A 100 14.32 1.03 -5.63
N PHE A 101 13.06 0.90 -5.23
CA PHE A 101 12.18 -0.24 -5.53
C PHE A 101 11.29 0.00 -6.76
N ALA A 102 11.31 1.21 -7.32
CA ALA A 102 10.44 1.62 -8.42
C ALA A 102 11.10 1.41 -9.81
N PRO A 103 10.33 1.47 -10.91
CA PRO A 103 10.86 1.42 -12.26
C PRO A 103 11.83 2.57 -12.54
N GLY A 104 12.72 2.39 -13.50
CA GLY A 104 13.60 3.47 -13.96
C GLY A 104 12.81 4.72 -14.41
N GLY A 105 13.34 5.90 -14.07
CA GLY A 105 12.66 7.18 -14.34
C GLY A 105 11.69 7.64 -13.25
N SER A 106 11.46 6.82 -12.23
CA SER A 106 10.68 7.19 -11.04
C SER A 106 11.40 8.25 -10.20
N ARG A 107 10.66 9.00 -9.39
CA ARG A 107 11.21 10.15 -8.65
C ARG A 107 10.70 10.25 -7.22
N ALA A 108 11.49 10.88 -6.36
CA ALA A 108 11.15 11.25 -5.00
C ALA A 108 10.80 12.73 -4.91
N ILE A 109 9.81 13.08 -4.09
CA ILE A 109 9.46 14.46 -3.76
C ILE A 109 9.19 14.61 -2.27
N SER A 110 9.40 15.81 -1.73
CA SER A 110 8.93 16.14 -0.39
C SER A 110 7.44 16.48 -0.41
N LEU A 111 6.68 16.04 0.59
CA LEU A 111 5.28 16.45 0.78
C LEU A 111 5.14 17.96 1.06
N SER A 112 6.19 18.64 1.51
CA SER A 112 6.21 20.09 1.70
C SER A 112 6.49 20.87 0.39
N ASP A 113 6.89 20.20 -0.70
CA ASP A 113 7.05 20.81 -2.02
C ASP A 113 5.70 20.73 -2.76
N GLU A 114 4.80 21.67 -2.43
CA GLU A 114 3.47 21.71 -3.01
C GLU A 114 3.48 21.82 -4.54
N PRO A 115 4.32 22.63 -5.19
CA PRO A 115 4.43 22.64 -6.66
C PRO A 115 4.81 21.28 -7.26
N ALA A 116 5.74 20.54 -6.66
CA ALA A 116 6.11 19.21 -7.12
C ALA A 116 4.99 18.19 -6.89
N LEU A 117 4.31 18.25 -5.74
CA LEU A 117 3.18 17.39 -5.42
C LEU A 117 2.01 17.62 -6.40
N ARG A 118 1.70 18.88 -6.71
CA ARG A 118 0.67 19.26 -7.69
C ARG A 118 0.98 18.69 -9.08
N ARG A 119 2.21 18.82 -9.54
CA ARG A 119 2.64 18.21 -10.82
C ARG A 119 2.52 16.69 -10.79
N ALA A 120 3.01 16.05 -9.75
CA ALA A 120 2.91 14.60 -9.60
C ALA A 120 1.48 14.10 -9.64
N THR A 121 0.55 14.82 -8.98
CA THR A 121 -0.88 14.51 -8.99
C THR A 121 -1.48 14.70 -10.39
N GLN A 122 -1.08 15.74 -11.13
CA GLN A 122 -1.55 15.96 -12.51
C GLN A 122 -1.07 14.89 -13.49
N GLU A 123 0.10 14.28 -13.24
CA GLU A 123 0.73 13.31 -14.14
C GLU A 123 0.38 11.85 -13.80
N CYS A 124 -0.24 11.59 -12.66
CA CYS A 124 -0.58 10.23 -12.25
C CYS A 124 -2.04 9.85 -12.59
N ASP A 125 -2.27 8.54 -12.69
CA ASP A 125 -3.59 7.94 -12.84
C ASP A 125 -4.11 7.42 -11.50
N LEU A 126 -3.19 6.94 -10.66
CA LEU A 126 -3.46 6.27 -9.40
C LEU A 126 -2.73 6.98 -8.26
N ILE A 127 -3.43 7.26 -7.17
CA ILE A 127 -2.89 7.84 -5.94
C ILE A 127 -3.05 6.80 -4.83
N ILE A 128 -1.95 6.42 -4.19
CA ILE A 128 -1.94 5.45 -3.10
C ILE A 128 -1.43 6.13 -1.83
N HIS A 129 -2.28 6.26 -0.83
CA HIS A 129 -1.91 6.71 0.50
C HIS A 129 -1.46 5.52 1.35
N ALA A 130 -0.18 5.51 1.72
CA ALA A 130 0.50 4.43 2.44
C ALA A 130 1.12 4.88 3.77
N THR A 131 0.56 5.94 4.39
CA THR A 131 0.93 6.37 5.75
C THR A 131 -0.15 5.94 6.75
N SER A 132 0.11 6.14 8.04
CA SER A 132 -0.89 5.93 9.10
C SER A 132 -1.75 7.17 9.37
N MET A 133 -1.65 8.21 8.56
CA MET A 133 -2.44 9.43 8.72
C MET A 133 -3.92 9.12 8.50
N GLY A 134 -4.80 9.54 9.39
CA GLY A 134 -6.22 9.20 9.36
C GLY A 134 -6.60 7.86 9.99
N MET A 135 -5.63 7.07 10.47
CA MET A 135 -5.90 5.79 11.13
C MET A 135 -6.41 6.02 12.57
N GLY A 136 -7.58 5.44 12.89
CA GLY A 136 -8.20 5.55 14.22
C GLY A 136 -8.71 6.95 14.54
N GLU A 137 -8.86 7.83 13.58
CA GLU A 137 -9.35 9.19 13.81
C GLU A 137 -10.82 9.20 14.22
N THR A 138 -11.06 9.76 15.41
CA THR A 138 -12.40 10.08 15.94
C THR A 138 -12.58 11.60 16.10
N GLY A 139 -11.61 12.39 15.65
CA GLY A 139 -11.58 13.85 15.79
C GLY A 139 -12.48 14.59 14.79
N SER A 140 -12.81 15.84 15.11
CA SER A 140 -13.66 16.70 14.29
C SER A 140 -12.96 17.31 13.07
N GLU A 141 -11.63 17.36 13.05
CA GLU A 141 -10.87 17.90 11.92
C GLU A 141 -10.28 16.79 11.06
N PRO A 142 -10.54 16.81 9.73
CA PRO A 142 -10.00 15.80 8.83
C PRO A 142 -8.50 15.98 8.66
N VAL A 143 -7.73 14.92 8.89
CA VAL A 143 -6.30 14.88 8.56
C VAL A 143 -6.12 14.36 7.14
N LEU A 144 -5.59 15.22 6.29
CA LEU A 144 -5.45 14.93 4.86
C LEU A 144 -3.98 14.81 4.49
N PRO A 145 -3.61 13.75 3.73
CA PRO A 145 -2.22 13.54 3.32
C PRO A 145 -1.76 14.50 2.21
N MET A 146 -2.70 15.19 1.56
CA MET A 146 -2.45 16.14 0.47
C MET A 146 -3.63 17.12 0.33
N PRO A 147 -3.46 18.29 -0.32
CA PRO A 147 -4.55 19.20 -0.66
C PRO A 147 -5.58 18.55 -1.60
N MET A 148 -6.87 18.63 -1.25
CA MET A 148 -7.97 17.98 -1.99
C MET A 148 -8.33 18.66 -3.31
N ASP A 149 -7.94 19.91 -3.51
CA ASP A 149 -8.09 20.62 -4.78
C ASP A 149 -7.22 20.03 -5.92
N MET A 150 -6.22 19.22 -5.57
CA MET A 150 -5.39 18.49 -6.53
C MET A 150 -6.10 17.27 -7.13
N LEU A 151 -7.14 16.73 -6.48
CA LEU A 151 -7.88 15.56 -6.98
C LEU A 151 -8.73 15.91 -8.20
N GLN A 152 -8.77 14.97 -9.15
CA GLN A 152 -9.55 15.05 -10.38
C GLN A 152 -10.35 13.76 -10.57
N GLN A 153 -11.52 13.84 -11.20
CA GLN A 153 -12.42 12.70 -11.42
C GLN A 153 -11.74 11.47 -12.08
N ARG A 154 -10.69 11.69 -12.90
CA ARG A 154 -9.96 10.61 -13.56
C ARG A 154 -9.08 9.78 -12.63
N HIS A 155 -8.81 10.27 -11.41
CA HIS A 155 -7.94 9.56 -10.48
C HIS A 155 -8.65 8.35 -9.88
N ILE A 156 -7.86 7.30 -9.65
CA ILE A 156 -8.19 6.22 -8.73
C ILE A 156 -7.46 6.54 -7.43
N VAL A 157 -8.19 6.63 -6.31
CA VAL A 157 -7.62 6.95 -5.01
C VAL A 157 -7.71 5.74 -4.08
N VAL A 158 -6.57 5.29 -3.62
CA VAL A 158 -6.42 4.12 -2.73
C VAL A 158 -5.90 4.60 -1.39
N ASP A 159 -6.60 4.28 -0.32
CA ASP A 159 -6.11 4.52 1.04
C ASP A 159 -5.84 3.19 1.74
N LEU A 160 -4.61 2.97 2.20
CA LEU A 160 -4.25 1.74 2.93
C LEU A 160 -4.73 1.77 4.38
N VAL A 161 -5.27 2.88 4.86
CA VAL A 161 -5.98 2.94 6.14
C VAL A 161 -7.25 2.10 6.03
N TYR A 162 -7.44 1.20 7.00
CA TYR A 162 -8.58 0.28 7.06
C TYR A 162 -9.56 0.58 8.20
N HIS A 163 -9.22 1.52 9.08
CA HIS A 163 -10.11 2.00 10.14
C HIS A 163 -9.84 3.49 10.41
N PRO A 164 -10.84 4.39 10.15
CA PRO A 164 -12.16 4.10 9.59
C PRO A 164 -12.09 3.63 8.12
N LEU A 165 -13.11 2.90 7.66
CA LEU A 165 -13.19 2.42 6.26
C LEU A 165 -13.35 3.57 5.26
N ASN A 166 -13.99 4.65 5.67
CA ASN A 166 -14.20 5.84 4.88
C ASN A 166 -13.41 7.01 5.49
N THR A 167 -12.14 7.11 5.11
CA THR A 167 -11.24 8.17 5.58
C THR A 167 -11.61 9.54 5.00
N ALA A 168 -11.05 10.62 5.55
CA ALA A 168 -11.24 11.96 5.00
C ALA A 168 -10.75 12.06 3.55
N LEU A 169 -9.66 11.39 3.22
CA LEU A 169 -9.14 11.30 1.85
C LEU A 169 -10.14 10.65 0.90
N LEU A 170 -10.70 9.49 1.28
CA LEU A 170 -11.64 8.76 0.43
C LEU A 170 -12.97 9.51 0.26
N ARG A 171 -13.47 10.15 1.31
CA ARG A 171 -14.67 11.02 1.20
C ARG A 171 -14.45 12.16 0.21
N ALA A 172 -13.34 12.88 0.35
CA ALA A 172 -13.02 13.99 -0.56
C ALA A 172 -12.79 13.52 -2.01
N ALA A 173 -12.23 12.32 -2.20
CA ALA A 173 -12.06 11.72 -3.52
C ALA A 173 -13.41 11.33 -4.15
N ASP A 174 -14.31 10.75 -3.37
CA ASP A 174 -15.66 10.38 -3.81
C ASP A 174 -16.48 11.62 -4.21
N GLU A 175 -16.41 12.70 -3.43
CA GLU A 175 -17.02 14.00 -3.75
C GLU A 175 -16.51 14.60 -5.07
N LYS A 176 -15.28 14.27 -5.49
CA LYS A 176 -14.70 14.65 -6.78
C LYS A 176 -15.05 13.69 -7.91
N GLY A 177 -15.77 12.60 -7.62
CA GLY A 177 -16.13 11.56 -8.58
C GLY A 177 -14.97 10.61 -8.94
N CYS A 178 -13.95 10.52 -8.10
CA CYS A 178 -12.86 9.56 -8.25
C CYS A 178 -13.36 8.13 -7.99
N GLN A 179 -12.74 7.14 -8.62
CA GLN A 179 -12.84 5.76 -8.12
C GLN A 179 -12.07 5.65 -6.81
N ILE A 180 -12.69 5.08 -5.77
CA ILE A 180 -12.07 4.92 -4.46
C ILE A 180 -11.86 3.45 -4.10
N VAL A 181 -10.76 3.15 -3.40
CA VAL A 181 -10.45 1.81 -2.87
C VAL A 181 -9.92 1.97 -1.44
N ASN A 182 -10.57 1.35 -0.46
CA ASN A 182 -10.15 1.40 0.94
C ASN A 182 -9.14 0.30 1.29
N GLY A 183 -8.55 0.40 2.49
CA GLY A 183 -7.52 -0.51 2.98
C GLY A 183 -8.00 -1.89 3.41
N LEU A 184 -9.32 -2.10 3.58
CA LEU A 184 -9.86 -3.37 4.08
C LEU A 184 -9.53 -4.53 3.15
N GLY A 185 -9.70 -4.34 1.85
CA GLY A 185 -9.39 -5.40 0.89
C GLY A 185 -7.92 -5.81 0.92
N MET A 186 -6.99 -4.85 1.03
CA MET A 186 -5.56 -5.18 1.20
C MET A 186 -5.32 -5.95 2.50
N LEU A 187 -5.94 -5.53 3.61
CA LEU A 187 -5.83 -6.21 4.91
C LEU A 187 -6.28 -7.67 4.81
N VAL A 188 -7.39 -7.93 4.13
CA VAL A 188 -7.93 -9.29 3.96
C VAL A 188 -7.06 -10.11 3.01
N HIS A 189 -6.73 -9.61 1.85
CA HIS A 189 -5.94 -10.36 0.88
C HIS A 189 -4.54 -10.73 1.40
N GLN A 190 -3.85 -9.81 2.12
CA GLN A 190 -2.56 -10.13 2.71
C GLN A 190 -2.66 -11.20 3.82
N ALA A 191 -3.76 -11.19 4.58
CA ALA A 191 -4.02 -12.19 5.62
C ALA A 191 -4.39 -13.56 5.01
N ALA A 192 -5.14 -13.58 3.91
CA ALA A 192 -5.43 -14.81 3.18
C ALA A 192 -4.15 -15.47 2.63
N LEU A 193 -3.22 -14.68 2.08
CA LEU A 193 -1.91 -15.16 1.65
C LEU A 193 -1.08 -15.72 2.82
N GLN A 194 -1.19 -15.13 4.01
CA GLN A 194 -0.55 -15.68 5.22
C GLN A 194 -1.13 -17.03 5.59
N GLN A 195 -2.46 -17.18 5.58
CA GLN A 195 -3.11 -18.47 5.82
C GLN A 195 -2.70 -19.52 4.78
N GLU A 196 -2.64 -19.16 3.51
CA GLU A 196 -2.19 -20.04 2.44
C GLU A 196 -0.76 -20.54 2.69
N ILE A 197 0.16 -19.65 3.11
CA ILE A 197 1.54 -20.01 3.47
C ILE A 197 1.56 -21.02 4.62
N TRP A 198 0.72 -20.85 5.65
CA TRP A 198 0.74 -21.73 6.84
C TRP A 198 -0.01 -23.04 6.66
N THR A 199 -1.07 -23.04 5.82
CA THR A 199 -2.00 -24.20 5.72
C THR A 199 -1.96 -24.92 4.38
N GLY A 200 -1.34 -24.29 3.36
CA GLY A 200 -1.39 -24.75 1.97
C GLY A 200 -2.73 -24.50 1.27
N HIS A 201 -3.68 -23.81 1.90
CA HIS A 201 -5.02 -23.56 1.38
C HIS A 201 -5.37 -22.07 1.44
N LEU A 202 -5.79 -21.51 0.30
CA LEU A 202 -6.30 -20.16 0.23
C LEU A 202 -7.73 -20.13 0.82
N PRO A 203 -8.01 -19.29 1.83
CA PRO A 203 -9.34 -19.17 2.42
C PRO A 203 -10.32 -18.45 1.47
N ASP A 204 -11.63 -18.54 1.79
CA ASP A 204 -12.65 -17.77 1.06
C ASP A 204 -12.50 -16.26 1.38
N ILE A 205 -12.13 -15.52 0.34
CA ILE A 205 -11.90 -14.06 0.44
C ILE A 205 -13.19 -13.31 0.76
N GLN A 206 -14.34 -13.76 0.27
CA GLN A 206 -15.62 -13.07 0.48
C GLN A 206 -16.09 -13.23 1.93
N GLU A 207 -15.92 -14.42 2.50
CA GLU A 207 -16.19 -14.66 3.92
C GLU A 207 -15.28 -13.81 4.81
N MET A 208 -13.97 -13.74 4.51
CA MET A 208 -13.03 -12.91 5.24
C MET A 208 -13.35 -11.41 5.14
N LEU A 209 -13.73 -10.91 3.94
CA LEU A 209 -14.15 -9.52 3.76
C LEU A 209 -15.41 -9.19 4.56
N SER A 210 -16.39 -10.09 4.53
CA SER A 210 -17.63 -9.94 5.29
C SER A 210 -17.36 -9.85 6.79
N ALA A 211 -16.59 -10.79 7.33
CA ALA A 211 -16.23 -10.82 8.74
C ALA A 211 -15.44 -9.58 9.18
N ALA A 212 -14.46 -9.16 8.39
CA ALA A 212 -13.64 -7.99 8.68
C ALA A 212 -14.46 -6.68 8.61
N SER A 213 -15.37 -6.56 7.65
CA SER A 213 -16.28 -5.41 7.54
C SER A 213 -17.21 -5.31 8.76
N GLN A 214 -17.76 -6.43 9.23
CA GLN A 214 -18.60 -6.46 10.44
C GLN A 214 -17.83 -6.08 11.70
N ALA A 215 -16.55 -6.45 11.81
CA ALA A 215 -15.72 -6.13 12.95
C ALA A 215 -15.28 -4.66 13.01
N LEU A 216 -15.34 -3.93 11.89
CA LEU A 216 -14.92 -2.53 11.77
C LEU A 216 -16.10 -1.55 11.63
N SER A 217 -17.35 -2.07 11.58
CA SER A 217 -18.57 -1.25 11.61
C SER A 217 -18.98 -0.97 13.05
#